data_6dab59bd9f135fcef8c406c3a6c20fa2
#
_entry.id   6dab59bd9f135fcef8c406c3a6c20fa2
#
_cell.length_a   1.000
_cell.length_b   1.000
_cell.length_c   1.000
_cell.angle_alpha   90.00
_cell.angle_beta   90.00
_cell.angle_gamma   90.00
#
_symmetry.space_group_name_H-M   'P 1'
#
loop_
_entity.id
_entity.type
_entity.pdbx_description
1 polymer ?
#
loop_
_entity_poly.entity_id
_entity_poly.type
_entity_poly.pdbx_seq_one_letter_code
_entity_poly.pdbx_strand_id
1 'polypeptide(L)'
;MNASYAADLELARRCAAGEEPAWERFVLEYRPLLYRAADALDATGGARDLADALYADLYGVPEGDSERRSLFRYFQGRSSLATWLRAVLSQRYVDRLRAQKRIAPLPDEDDPASRRQGRRVDPPDPDRSRHVALLRQALACAVDQLAARDRLRLACYYAQELTLAETGRLLQEHEATVSRQLARTRRALRQQVERDLREHHRLSDAQIAECFESASEDAGPLDLREMLGDRPPGGEAVRKKPAPDRSI
;
A
#
# COMPACT_ATOMS: atom_id res chain seq x y z
N MET A 1 5.76 21.62 -3.67
CA MET A 1 6.35 20.52 -4.47
C MET A 1 7.70 20.22 -3.86
N ASN A 2 7.91 19.01 -3.36
CA ASN A 2 9.21 18.63 -2.81
C ASN A 2 10.22 18.55 -3.96
N ALA A 3 11.30 19.31 -3.87
CA ALA A 3 12.42 19.28 -4.82
C ALA A 3 13.03 17.88 -4.99
N SER A 4 12.79 16.98 -4.02
CA SER A 4 13.33 15.64 -3.97
C SER A 4 12.88 14.71 -5.12
N TYR A 5 11.68 14.93 -5.72
CA TYR A 5 11.15 14.05 -6.77
C TYR A 5 10.96 14.75 -8.12
N ALA A 6 11.63 15.89 -8.31
CA ALA A 6 11.53 16.67 -9.54
C ALA A 6 12.07 15.90 -10.76
N ALA A 7 13.17 15.15 -10.59
CA ALA A 7 13.76 14.34 -11.64
C ALA A 7 12.83 13.18 -12.07
N ASP A 8 12.18 12.52 -11.10
CA ASP A 8 11.22 11.45 -11.34
C ASP A 8 9.98 11.98 -12.08
N LEU A 9 9.49 13.16 -11.67
CA LEU A 9 8.34 13.80 -12.31
C LEU A 9 8.67 14.21 -13.76
N GLU A 10 9.87 14.72 -13.99
CA GLU A 10 10.33 15.07 -15.33
C GLU A 10 10.47 13.84 -16.23
N LEU A 11 11.08 12.75 -15.71
CA LEU A 11 11.17 11.48 -16.44
C LEU A 11 9.77 10.97 -16.81
N ALA A 12 8.84 10.94 -15.85
CA ALA A 12 7.48 10.48 -16.08
C ALA A 12 6.74 11.33 -17.14
N ARG A 13 6.91 12.66 -17.12
CA ARG A 13 6.33 13.58 -18.12
C ARG A 13 6.87 13.31 -19.52
N ARG A 14 8.17 13.13 -19.64
CA ARG A 14 8.82 12.84 -20.92
C ARG A 14 8.40 11.47 -21.46
N CYS A 15 8.29 10.47 -20.59
CA CYS A 15 7.71 9.17 -20.97
C CYS A 15 6.26 9.32 -21.44
N ALA A 16 5.43 10.11 -20.72
CA ALA A 16 4.04 10.38 -21.11
C ALA A 16 3.92 11.11 -22.45
N ALA A 17 4.88 11.98 -22.77
CA ALA A 17 4.99 12.64 -24.07
C ALA A 17 5.43 11.71 -25.20
N GLY A 18 5.92 10.50 -24.86
CA GLY A 18 6.37 9.51 -25.84
C GLY A 18 7.81 9.69 -26.31
N GLU A 19 8.63 10.38 -25.54
CA GLU A 19 10.05 10.53 -25.84
C GLU A 19 10.78 9.18 -25.67
N GLU A 20 11.28 8.63 -26.77
CA GLU A 20 11.92 7.32 -26.79
C GLU A 20 13.14 7.24 -25.88
N PRO A 21 14.06 8.22 -25.82
CA PRO A 21 15.20 8.17 -24.91
C PRO A 21 14.80 8.18 -23.42
N ALA A 22 13.69 8.86 -23.07
CA ALA A 22 13.17 8.85 -21.72
C ALA A 22 12.56 7.49 -21.36
N TRP A 23 11.89 6.86 -22.32
CA TRP A 23 11.32 5.52 -22.17
C TRP A 23 12.42 4.46 -22.03
N GLU A 24 13.46 4.48 -22.84
CA GLU A 24 14.59 3.57 -22.74
C GLU A 24 15.25 3.68 -21.35
N ARG A 25 15.49 4.91 -20.89
CA ARG A 25 16.01 5.15 -19.54
C ARG A 25 15.08 4.60 -18.46
N PHE A 26 13.78 4.84 -18.57
CA PHE A 26 12.80 4.32 -17.65
C PHE A 26 12.83 2.79 -17.58
N VAL A 27 12.82 2.11 -18.71
CA VAL A 27 12.85 0.64 -18.77
C VAL A 27 14.14 0.11 -18.14
N LEU A 28 15.29 0.71 -18.47
CA LEU A 28 16.58 0.29 -17.93
C LEU A 28 16.61 0.43 -16.40
N GLU A 29 16.10 1.52 -15.86
CA GLU A 29 16.18 1.86 -14.43
C GLU A 29 15.11 1.12 -13.61
N TYR A 30 13.88 1.04 -14.10
CA TYR A 30 12.72 0.58 -13.29
C TYR A 30 12.28 -0.86 -13.57
N ARG A 31 12.73 -1.50 -14.67
CA ARG A 31 12.39 -2.89 -14.96
C ARG A 31 12.81 -3.86 -13.86
N PRO A 32 14.07 -3.83 -13.36
CA PRO A 32 14.48 -4.71 -12.28
C PRO A 32 13.68 -4.49 -10.98
N LEU A 33 13.28 -3.25 -10.71
CA LEU A 33 12.48 -2.89 -9.57
C LEU A 33 11.05 -3.46 -9.67
N LEU A 34 10.42 -3.33 -10.84
CA LEU A 34 9.06 -3.83 -11.07
C LEU A 34 8.99 -5.35 -10.97
N TYR A 35 9.98 -6.07 -11.53
CA TYR A 35 10.02 -7.53 -11.42
C TYR A 35 10.28 -7.99 -9.98
N ARG A 36 11.17 -7.34 -9.23
CA ARG A 36 11.35 -7.65 -7.80
C ARG A 36 10.10 -7.40 -7.00
N ALA A 37 9.39 -6.31 -7.28
CA ALA A 37 8.12 -6.01 -6.64
C ALA A 37 7.04 -7.04 -6.98
N ALA A 38 6.99 -7.50 -8.23
CA ALA A 38 6.09 -8.57 -8.66
C ALA A 38 6.39 -9.90 -7.95
N ASP A 39 7.67 -10.29 -7.87
CA ASP A 39 8.10 -11.50 -7.18
C ASP A 39 7.82 -11.46 -5.67
N ALA A 40 7.87 -10.26 -5.07
CA ALA A 40 7.50 -10.06 -3.67
C ALA A 40 5.98 -10.19 -3.43
N LEU A 41 5.15 -9.87 -4.42
CA LEU A 41 3.70 -10.03 -4.37
C LEU A 41 3.27 -11.48 -4.61
N ASP A 42 3.94 -12.16 -5.54
CA ASP A 42 3.63 -13.53 -5.92
C ASP A 42 4.89 -14.27 -6.36
N ALA A 43 5.41 -15.10 -5.45
CA ALA A 43 6.61 -15.92 -5.70
C ALA A 43 6.39 -16.98 -6.79
N THR A 44 5.16 -17.28 -7.18
CA THR A 44 4.86 -18.23 -8.28
C THR A 44 5.06 -17.64 -9.67
N GLY A 45 5.32 -16.32 -9.76
CA GLY A 45 5.56 -15.61 -11.01
C GLY A 45 4.32 -15.03 -11.67
N GLY A 46 3.13 -15.30 -11.17
CA GLY A 46 1.87 -14.79 -11.74
C GLY A 46 1.74 -13.26 -11.70
N ALA A 47 2.46 -12.58 -10.81
CA ALA A 47 2.48 -11.12 -10.77
C ALA A 47 3.43 -10.49 -11.80
N ARG A 48 4.34 -11.24 -12.42
CA ARG A 48 5.23 -10.72 -13.49
C ARG A 48 4.45 -10.34 -14.73
N ASP A 49 3.42 -11.09 -15.09
CA ASP A 49 2.51 -10.75 -16.20
C ASP A 49 1.82 -9.40 -15.97
N LEU A 50 1.52 -9.06 -14.70
CA LEU A 50 0.96 -7.75 -14.36
C LEU A 50 2.00 -6.64 -14.49
N ALA A 51 3.27 -6.92 -14.18
CA ALA A 51 4.34 -5.94 -14.41
C ALA A 51 4.54 -5.69 -15.91
N ASP A 52 4.48 -6.73 -16.74
CA ASP A 52 4.57 -6.61 -18.20
C ASP A 52 3.35 -5.86 -18.78
N ALA A 53 2.14 -6.18 -18.33
CA ALA A 53 0.95 -5.43 -18.72
C ALA A 53 1.00 -3.95 -18.28
N LEU A 54 1.63 -3.68 -17.14
CA LEU A 54 1.81 -2.30 -16.65
C LEU A 54 2.64 -1.45 -17.60
N TYR A 55 3.64 -2.02 -18.29
CA TYR A 55 4.42 -1.27 -19.28
C TYR A 55 3.56 -0.76 -20.44
N ALA A 56 2.63 -1.56 -20.93
CA ALA A 56 1.73 -1.15 -22.00
C ALA A 56 0.89 0.07 -21.61
N ASP A 57 0.37 0.10 -20.35
CA ASP A 57 -0.42 1.22 -19.85
C ASP A 57 0.44 2.44 -19.52
N LEU A 58 1.66 2.24 -19.03
CA LEU A 58 2.62 3.33 -18.80
C LEU A 58 3.02 3.98 -20.11
N TYR A 59 3.28 3.16 -21.14
CA TYR A 59 3.60 3.66 -22.48
C TYR A 59 2.41 4.39 -23.10
N GLY A 60 1.20 3.83 -22.95
CA GLY A 60 -0.03 4.37 -23.52
C GLY A 60 -0.10 4.21 -25.03
N VAL A 61 -0.87 3.23 -25.49
CA VAL A 61 -1.09 3.05 -26.92
C VAL A 61 -2.07 4.12 -27.42
N PRO A 62 -1.76 4.88 -28.48
CA PRO A 62 -2.72 5.81 -29.08
C PRO A 62 -3.87 5.00 -29.70
N GLU A 63 -5.08 5.32 -29.34
CA GLU A 63 -6.30 4.74 -29.93
C GLU A 63 -6.78 5.67 -31.05
N GLY A 64 -6.33 5.40 -32.30
CA GLY A 64 -6.62 6.25 -33.46
C GLY A 64 -5.91 7.62 -33.39
N ASP A 65 -6.60 8.69 -33.79
CA ASP A 65 -6.13 10.09 -33.73
C ASP A 65 -6.21 10.71 -32.32
N SER A 66 -6.52 9.89 -31.30
CA SER A 66 -6.64 10.39 -29.93
C SER A 66 -5.30 10.48 -29.21
N GLU A 67 -5.22 11.46 -28.31
CA GLU A 67 -4.04 11.70 -27.49
C GLU A 67 -3.63 10.47 -26.69
N ARG A 68 -2.33 10.14 -26.68
CA ARG A 68 -1.74 9.02 -25.93
C ARG A 68 -2.18 9.03 -24.46
N ARG A 69 -2.83 7.96 -24.02
CA ARG A 69 -3.33 7.80 -22.63
C ARG A 69 -2.32 7.11 -21.72
N SER A 70 -1.14 7.70 -21.56
CA SER A 70 -0.12 7.18 -20.65
C SER A 70 -0.55 7.27 -19.18
N LEU A 71 -0.33 6.18 -18.42
CA LEU A 71 -0.59 6.13 -16.98
C LEU A 71 0.29 7.11 -16.19
N PHE A 72 1.47 7.50 -16.71
CA PHE A 72 2.34 8.51 -16.09
C PHE A 72 1.67 9.86 -15.87
N ARG A 73 0.61 10.20 -16.60
CA ARG A 73 -0.17 11.44 -16.38
C ARG A 73 -0.74 11.54 -14.96
N TYR A 74 -0.93 10.41 -14.28
CA TYR A 74 -1.43 10.37 -12.90
C TYR A 74 -0.31 10.48 -11.85
N PHE A 75 0.95 10.40 -12.26
CA PHE A 75 2.07 10.60 -11.36
C PHE A 75 2.29 12.09 -11.09
N GLN A 76 2.15 12.50 -9.83
CA GLN A 76 2.20 13.92 -9.42
C GLN A 76 3.49 14.28 -8.67
N GLY A 77 4.49 13.40 -8.61
CA GLY A 77 5.75 13.67 -7.89
C GLY A 77 5.59 13.85 -6.38
N ARG A 78 4.57 13.24 -5.77
CA ARG A 78 4.36 13.26 -4.31
C ARG A 78 5.17 12.20 -3.56
N SER A 79 5.73 11.26 -4.27
CA SER A 79 6.62 10.20 -3.81
C SER A 79 7.66 9.95 -4.89
N SER A 80 8.65 9.08 -4.63
CA SER A 80 9.51 8.58 -5.70
C SER A 80 8.69 7.82 -6.75
N LEU A 81 9.14 7.83 -7.99
CA LEU A 81 8.53 7.08 -9.07
C LEU A 81 8.51 5.57 -8.75
N ALA A 82 9.58 5.07 -8.12
CA ALA A 82 9.68 3.71 -7.62
C ALA A 82 8.53 3.34 -6.67
N THR A 83 8.27 4.16 -5.66
CA THR A 83 7.18 3.95 -4.70
C THR A 83 5.81 3.97 -5.36
N TRP A 84 5.60 4.91 -6.29
CA TRP A 84 4.34 5.00 -7.01
C TRP A 84 4.10 3.77 -7.91
N LEU A 85 5.12 3.30 -8.63
CA LEU A 85 5.03 2.11 -9.49
C LEU A 85 4.72 0.85 -8.67
N ARG A 86 5.36 0.67 -7.51
CA ARG A 86 5.04 -0.44 -6.60
C ARG A 86 3.60 -0.39 -6.12
N ALA A 87 3.10 0.80 -5.76
CA ALA A 87 1.72 0.97 -5.32
C ALA A 87 0.72 0.63 -6.45
N VAL A 88 0.99 1.05 -7.68
CA VAL A 88 0.15 0.72 -8.84
C VAL A 88 0.15 -0.78 -9.11
N LEU A 89 1.32 -1.43 -9.08
CA LEU A 89 1.45 -2.87 -9.28
C LEU A 89 0.72 -3.66 -8.19
N SER A 90 0.90 -3.29 -6.92
CA SER A 90 0.21 -3.91 -5.79
C SER A 90 -1.31 -3.78 -5.90
N GLN A 91 -1.81 -2.61 -6.30
CA GLN A 91 -3.24 -2.40 -6.50
C GLN A 91 -3.79 -3.33 -7.60
N ARG A 92 -3.09 -3.44 -8.73
CA ARG A 92 -3.49 -4.35 -9.82
C ARG A 92 -3.49 -5.82 -9.40
N TYR A 93 -2.50 -6.21 -8.60
CA TYR A 93 -2.45 -7.58 -8.08
C TYR A 93 -3.64 -7.87 -7.16
N VAL A 94 -3.98 -6.97 -6.25
CA VAL A 94 -5.17 -7.09 -5.39
C VAL A 94 -6.46 -7.16 -6.23
N ASP A 95 -6.58 -6.31 -7.26
CA ASP A 95 -7.77 -6.31 -8.13
C ASP A 95 -7.88 -7.63 -8.94
N ARG A 96 -6.74 -8.18 -9.39
CA ARG A 96 -6.69 -9.51 -10.03
C ARG A 96 -7.14 -10.62 -9.08
N LEU A 97 -6.62 -10.64 -7.84
CA LEU A 97 -7.05 -11.63 -6.83
C LEU A 97 -8.54 -11.55 -6.53
N ARG A 98 -9.08 -10.32 -6.44
CA ARG A 98 -10.53 -10.12 -6.26
C ARG A 98 -11.33 -10.65 -7.44
N ALA A 99 -10.87 -10.41 -8.67
CA ALA A 99 -11.52 -10.92 -9.88
C ALA A 99 -11.48 -12.46 -9.90
N GLN A 100 -10.36 -13.08 -9.55
CA GLN A 100 -10.23 -14.54 -9.50
C GLN A 100 -11.15 -15.17 -8.45
N LYS A 101 -11.23 -14.59 -7.25
CA LYS A 101 -12.15 -15.06 -6.18
C LYS A 101 -13.63 -15.00 -6.57
N ARG A 102 -14.01 -14.10 -7.47
CA ARG A 102 -15.39 -14.01 -7.98
C ARG A 102 -15.73 -15.07 -9.02
N ILE A 103 -14.72 -15.59 -9.72
CA ILE A 103 -14.89 -16.57 -10.82
C ILE A 103 -14.73 -18.00 -10.28
N ALA A 104 -14.00 -18.19 -9.16
CA ALA A 104 -13.78 -19.50 -8.57
C ALA A 104 -15.04 -19.98 -7.82
N PRO A 105 -15.48 -21.26 -8.01
CA PRO A 105 -16.42 -21.91 -7.09
C PRO A 105 -15.81 -21.92 -5.70
N LEU A 106 -16.66 -21.92 -4.65
CA LEU A 106 -16.21 -22.00 -3.24
C LEU A 106 -15.14 -23.10 -3.11
N PRO A 107 -13.96 -22.80 -2.55
CA PRO A 107 -12.94 -23.83 -2.33
C PRO A 107 -13.38 -24.75 -1.21
N ASP A 108 -13.20 -26.05 -1.39
CA ASP A 108 -13.13 -27.00 -0.28
C ASP A 108 -11.95 -26.63 0.61
N GLU A 109 -12.16 -26.63 1.94
CA GLU A 109 -11.26 -26.08 2.96
C GLU A 109 -9.97 -26.89 3.24
N ASP A 110 -9.55 -27.83 2.38
CA ASP A 110 -8.43 -28.72 2.63
C ASP A 110 -7.42 -28.80 1.48
N ASP A 111 -6.56 -27.77 1.30
CA ASP A 111 -5.29 -27.94 0.60
C ASP A 111 -4.11 -27.32 1.37
N PRO A 112 -3.28 -28.14 2.05
CA PRO A 112 -2.14 -27.68 2.82
C PRO A 112 -0.90 -27.31 1.98
N ALA A 113 -0.95 -27.44 0.66
CA ALA A 113 0.22 -27.25 -0.21
C ALA A 113 0.61 -25.78 -0.48
N SER A 114 -0.24 -24.83 -0.10
CA SER A 114 -0.05 -23.40 -0.45
C SER A 114 0.87 -22.60 0.51
N ARG A 115 1.48 -23.21 1.52
CA ARG A 115 2.16 -22.48 2.61
C ARG A 115 3.68 -22.44 2.58
N ARG A 116 4.36 -23.02 1.60
CA ARG A 116 5.82 -23.06 1.62
C ARG A 116 6.43 -22.92 0.23
N GLN A 117 6.72 -21.70 -0.19
CA GLN A 117 7.81 -21.49 -1.14
C GLN A 117 8.73 -20.42 -0.59
N GLY A 118 9.97 -20.86 -0.34
CA GLY A 118 11.00 -20.11 0.35
C GLY A 118 11.42 -18.87 -0.43
N ARG A 119 11.26 -17.75 0.22
CA ARG A 119 11.88 -16.47 -0.12
C ARG A 119 13.38 -16.64 0.02
N ARG A 120 14.15 -16.32 -1.03
CA ARG A 120 15.58 -16.06 -0.89
C ARG A 120 15.72 -14.85 0.02
N VAL A 121 16.14 -15.10 1.23
CA VAL A 121 16.39 -14.07 2.24
C VAL A 121 17.79 -13.55 1.98
N ASP A 122 17.90 -12.37 1.37
CA ASP A 122 19.09 -11.56 1.56
C ASP A 122 19.24 -11.28 3.07
N PRO A 123 20.48 -11.24 3.61
CA PRO A 123 20.65 -11.02 5.04
C PRO A 123 19.89 -9.76 5.46
N PRO A 124 19.07 -9.86 6.53
CA PRO A 124 18.20 -8.75 6.91
C PRO A 124 19.06 -7.54 7.28
N ASP A 125 18.87 -6.46 6.56
CA ASP A 125 19.36 -5.15 6.98
C ASP A 125 18.72 -4.85 8.35
N PRO A 126 19.50 -4.74 9.44
CA PRO A 126 18.96 -4.50 10.78
C PRO A 126 18.19 -3.19 10.87
N ASP A 127 18.56 -2.18 10.11
CA ASP A 127 17.87 -0.89 10.07
C ASP A 127 16.51 -1.02 9.38
N ARG A 128 16.40 -1.85 8.36
CA ARG A 128 15.12 -2.12 7.68
C ARG A 128 14.08 -2.74 8.60
N SER A 129 14.47 -3.78 9.36
CA SER A 129 13.56 -4.43 10.30
C SER A 129 13.04 -3.46 11.36
N ARG A 130 13.91 -2.55 11.83
CA ARG A 130 13.56 -1.48 12.76
C ARG A 130 12.60 -0.47 12.11
N HIS A 131 12.87 -0.02 10.90
CA HIS A 131 12.03 0.94 10.18
C HIS A 131 10.63 0.39 9.95
N VAL A 132 10.51 -0.87 9.51
CA VAL A 132 9.22 -1.54 9.33
C VAL A 132 8.47 -1.69 10.65
N ALA A 133 9.16 -2.05 11.75
CA ALA A 133 8.53 -2.17 13.06
C ALA A 133 7.98 -0.83 13.58
N LEU A 134 8.75 0.25 13.45
CA LEU A 134 8.33 1.60 13.82
C LEU A 134 7.11 2.06 13.00
N LEU A 135 7.15 1.83 11.69
CA LEU A 135 6.04 2.20 10.81
C LEU A 135 4.76 1.43 11.14
N ARG A 136 4.87 0.13 11.48
CA ARG A 136 3.73 -0.68 11.90
C ARG A 136 3.12 -0.17 13.20
N GLN A 137 3.96 0.15 14.18
CA GLN A 137 3.50 0.69 15.46
C GLN A 137 2.77 2.02 15.25
N ALA A 138 3.37 2.94 14.50
CA ALA A 138 2.77 4.23 14.18
C ALA A 138 1.44 4.07 13.40
N LEU A 139 1.38 3.11 12.46
CA LEU A 139 0.17 2.81 11.72
C LEU A 139 -0.94 2.24 12.61
N ALA A 140 -0.62 1.33 13.53
CA ALA A 140 -1.58 0.78 14.49
C ALA A 140 -2.17 1.89 15.36
N CYS A 141 -1.33 2.76 15.92
CA CYS A 141 -1.79 3.92 16.69
C CYS A 141 -2.68 4.86 15.87
N ALA A 142 -2.33 5.11 14.61
CA ALA A 142 -3.12 5.97 13.73
C ALA A 142 -4.48 5.35 13.37
N VAL A 143 -4.55 4.04 13.17
CA VAL A 143 -5.80 3.30 12.91
C VAL A 143 -6.71 3.31 14.14
N ASP A 144 -6.15 3.16 15.34
CA ASP A 144 -6.93 3.22 16.59
C ASP A 144 -7.61 4.58 16.83
N GLN A 145 -7.03 5.65 16.29
CA GLN A 145 -7.57 7.02 16.39
C GLN A 145 -8.61 7.34 15.30
N LEU A 146 -8.83 6.46 14.34
CA LEU A 146 -9.81 6.68 13.29
C LEU A 146 -11.24 6.69 13.84
N ALA A 147 -12.09 7.54 13.26
CA ALA A 147 -13.52 7.44 13.45
C ALA A 147 -14.04 6.06 13.05
N ALA A 148 -14.98 5.51 13.81
CA ALA A 148 -15.52 4.17 13.59
C ALA A 148 -15.98 3.93 12.14
N ARG A 149 -16.63 4.94 11.51
CA ARG A 149 -17.10 4.84 10.13
C ARG A 149 -15.97 4.79 9.11
N ASP A 150 -14.85 5.49 9.34
CA ASP A 150 -13.68 5.46 8.48
C ASP A 150 -12.93 4.14 8.62
N ARG A 151 -12.82 3.62 9.86
CA ARG A 151 -12.27 2.29 10.14
C ARG A 151 -13.09 1.21 9.45
N LEU A 152 -14.43 1.29 9.54
CA LEU A 152 -15.33 0.34 8.87
C LEU A 152 -15.17 0.37 7.34
N ARG A 153 -15.04 1.56 6.71
CA ARG A 153 -14.77 1.66 5.26
C ARG A 153 -13.45 0.98 4.88
N LEU A 154 -12.39 1.19 5.69
CA LEU A 154 -11.11 0.52 5.48
C LEU A 154 -11.23 -1.00 5.66
N ALA A 155 -11.93 -1.47 6.69
CA ALA A 155 -12.15 -2.88 6.93
C ALA A 155 -12.91 -3.55 5.77
N CYS A 156 -14.01 -2.95 5.31
CA CYS A 156 -14.75 -3.45 4.15
C CYS A 156 -13.86 -3.52 2.90
N TYR A 157 -13.10 -2.48 2.62
CA TYR A 157 -12.32 -2.40 1.39
C TYR A 157 -11.05 -3.24 1.42
N TYR A 158 -10.28 -3.21 2.53
CA TYR A 158 -8.96 -3.86 2.61
C TYR A 158 -8.98 -5.23 3.30
N ALA A 159 -9.76 -5.41 4.38
CA ALA A 159 -9.78 -6.65 5.14
C ALA A 159 -10.83 -7.65 4.61
N GLN A 160 -11.99 -7.15 4.16
CA GLN A 160 -13.05 -7.97 3.56
C GLN A 160 -12.98 -8.00 2.03
N GLU A 161 -12.05 -7.24 1.44
CA GLU A 161 -11.79 -7.18 0.00
C GLU A 161 -13.04 -6.82 -0.86
N LEU A 162 -13.97 -6.07 -0.28
CA LEU A 162 -15.16 -5.61 -1.00
C LEU A 162 -14.79 -4.55 -2.05
N THR A 163 -15.54 -4.52 -3.14
CA THR A 163 -15.44 -3.42 -4.11
C THR A 163 -16.00 -2.13 -3.55
N LEU A 164 -15.70 -1.00 -4.21
CA LEU A 164 -16.28 0.30 -3.83
C LEU A 164 -17.81 0.27 -3.89
N ALA A 165 -18.39 -0.39 -4.90
CA ALA A 165 -19.84 -0.53 -5.05
C ALA A 165 -20.46 -1.40 -3.95
N GLU A 166 -19.83 -2.52 -3.57
CA GLU A 166 -20.27 -3.39 -2.47
C GLU A 166 -20.14 -2.69 -1.12
N THR A 167 -19.00 -2.01 -0.89
CA THR A 167 -18.79 -1.20 0.30
C THR A 167 -19.85 -0.09 0.39
N GLY A 168 -20.16 0.57 -0.72
CA GLY A 168 -21.20 1.60 -0.79
C GLY A 168 -22.58 1.05 -0.45
N ARG A 169 -22.94 -0.11 -1.02
CA ARG A 169 -24.23 -0.78 -0.69
C ARG A 169 -24.32 -1.15 0.79
N LEU A 170 -23.25 -1.72 1.35
CA LEU A 170 -23.22 -2.11 2.76
C LEU A 170 -23.34 -0.90 3.70
N LEU A 171 -22.68 0.20 3.38
CA LEU A 171 -22.64 1.40 4.21
C LEU A 171 -23.74 2.43 3.86
N GLN A 172 -24.59 2.12 2.86
CA GLN A 172 -25.62 3.01 2.33
C GLN A 172 -25.00 4.33 1.82
N GLU A 173 -23.88 4.22 1.12
CA GLU A 173 -23.15 5.35 0.53
C GLU A 173 -23.00 5.14 -0.98
N HIS A 174 -22.93 6.25 -1.72
CA HIS A 174 -22.62 6.16 -3.15
C HIS A 174 -21.14 5.78 -3.34
N GLU A 175 -20.82 4.95 -4.32
CA GLU A 175 -19.47 4.45 -4.64
C GLU A 175 -18.44 5.59 -4.71
N ALA A 176 -18.77 6.71 -5.39
CA ALA A 176 -17.91 7.86 -5.49
C ALA A 176 -17.64 8.54 -4.12
N THR A 177 -18.58 8.43 -3.18
CA THR A 177 -18.40 8.91 -1.80
C THR A 177 -17.43 8.01 -1.05
N VAL A 178 -17.61 6.70 -1.13
CA VAL A 178 -16.70 5.71 -0.53
C VAL A 178 -15.28 5.93 -1.03
N SER A 179 -15.09 6.07 -2.35
CA SER A 179 -13.78 6.31 -2.96
C SER A 179 -13.11 7.59 -2.42
N ARG A 180 -13.86 8.70 -2.37
CA ARG A 180 -13.35 9.99 -1.83
C ARG A 180 -13.00 9.88 -0.35
N GLN A 181 -13.84 9.24 0.45
CA GLN A 181 -13.58 9.08 1.88
C GLN A 181 -12.38 8.16 2.13
N LEU A 182 -12.25 7.04 1.45
CA LEU A 182 -11.06 6.18 1.51
C LEU A 182 -9.78 6.95 1.15
N ALA A 183 -9.82 7.79 0.10
CA ALA A 183 -8.68 8.62 -0.27
C ALA A 183 -8.33 9.67 0.79
N ARG A 184 -9.34 10.24 1.44
CA ARG A 184 -9.17 11.19 2.55
C ARG A 184 -8.58 10.48 3.77
N THR A 185 -9.13 9.34 4.16
CA THR A 185 -8.68 8.56 5.31
C THR A 185 -7.24 8.08 5.14
N ARG A 186 -6.87 7.59 3.95
CA ARG A 186 -5.47 7.21 3.65
C ARG A 186 -4.49 8.38 3.81
N ARG A 187 -4.88 9.57 3.36
CA ARG A 187 -4.04 10.78 3.54
C ARG A 187 -3.91 11.16 5.00
N ALA A 188 -5.01 11.10 5.75
CA ALA A 188 -5.00 11.39 7.18
C ALA A 188 -4.14 10.38 7.96
N LEU A 189 -4.26 9.08 7.66
CA LEU A 189 -3.41 8.04 8.25
C LEU A 189 -1.93 8.30 7.97
N ARG A 190 -1.57 8.58 6.72
CA ARG A 190 -0.18 8.89 6.38
C ARG A 190 0.35 10.08 7.18
N GLN A 191 -0.39 11.17 7.24
CA GLN A 191 -0.01 12.37 8.00
C GLN A 191 0.13 12.07 9.50
N GLN A 192 -0.76 11.24 10.05
CA GLN A 192 -0.69 10.85 11.45
C GLN A 192 0.53 9.97 11.73
N VAL A 193 0.82 9.00 10.87
CA VAL A 193 2.03 8.16 10.94
C VAL A 193 3.30 9.01 10.85
N GLU A 194 3.39 9.92 9.87
CA GLU A 194 4.53 10.82 9.73
C GLU A 194 4.72 11.69 10.97
N ARG A 195 3.63 12.16 11.57
CA ARG A 195 3.66 12.93 12.82
C ARG A 195 4.15 12.09 13.98
N ASP A 196 3.61 10.90 14.17
CA ASP A 196 4.00 9.98 15.22
C ASP A 196 5.50 9.63 15.15
N LEU A 197 5.99 9.29 13.97
CA LEU A 197 7.41 9.01 13.73
C LEU A 197 8.31 10.22 14.06
N ARG A 198 7.85 11.44 13.76
CA ARG A 198 8.60 12.66 14.04
C ARG A 198 8.58 13.02 15.51
N GLU A 199 7.41 12.99 16.15
CA GLU A 199 7.24 13.49 17.51
C GLU A 199 7.64 12.47 18.58
N HIS A 200 7.24 11.20 18.44
CA HIS A 200 7.50 10.15 19.43
C HIS A 200 8.81 9.40 19.17
N HIS A 201 9.17 9.17 17.92
CA HIS A 201 10.40 8.47 17.57
C HIS A 201 11.54 9.40 17.16
N ARG A 202 11.31 10.72 17.09
CA ARG A 202 12.29 11.77 16.78
C ARG A 202 13.05 11.53 15.47
N LEU A 203 12.38 10.93 14.49
CA LEU A 203 12.99 10.69 13.19
C LEU A 203 13.00 11.97 12.35
N SER A 204 14.06 12.15 11.59
CA SER A 204 14.15 13.18 10.55
C SER A 204 13.26 12.82 9.34
N ASP A 205 12.96 13.82 8.51
CA ASP A 205 12.16 13.58 7.30
C ASP A 205 12.82 12.57 6.34
N ALA A 206 14.15 12.51 6.29
CA ALA A 206 14.90 11.51 5.52
C ALA A 206 14.67 10.10 6.07
N GLN A 207 14.80 9.92 7.39
CA GLN A 207 14.55 8.62 8.04
C GLN A 207 13.09 8.18 7.94
N ILE A 208 12.14 9.11 7.99
CA ILE A 208 10.72 8.81 7.74
C ILE A 208 10.53 8.31 6.31
N ALA A 209 11.16 8.94 5.33
CA ALA A 209 11.13 8.47 3.94
C ALA A 209 11.71 7.06 3.80
N GLU A 210 12.83 6.77 4.46
CA GLU A 210 13.45 5.43 4.51
C GLU A 210 12.51 4.38 5.16
N CYS A 211 11.77 4.74 6.22
CA CYS A 211 10.77 3.86 6.82
C CYS A 211 9.68 3.46 5.80
N PHE A 212 9.15 4.42 5.05
CA PHE A 212 8.15 4.15 4.02
C PHE A 212 8.74 3.36 2.85
N GLU A 213 9.96 3.62 2.45
CA GLU A 213 10.65 2.89 1.39
C GLU A 213 10.90 1.43 1.80
N SER A 214 11.43 1.19 2.99
CA SER A 214 11.64 -0.14 3.57
C SER A 214 10.33 -0.96 3.62
N ALA A 215 9.23 -0.34 4.04
CA ALA A 215 7.93 -1.00 4.08
C ALA A 215 7.33 -1.23 2.67
N SER A 216 7.66 -0.38 1.69
CA SER A 216 7.22 -0.57 0.30
C SER A 216 7.93 -1.76 -0.36
N GLU A 217 9.15 -2.06 0.06
CA GLU A 217 9.89 -3.22 -0.44
C GLU A 217 9.42 -4.51 0.20
N ASP A 218 9.18 -4.52 1.49
CA ASP A 218 8.65 -5.64 2.25
C ASP A 218 8.05 -5.16 3.57
N ALA A 219 6.77 -4.99 3.60
CA ALA A 219 6.05 -4.67 4.83
C ALA A 219 6.01 -5.86 5.81
N GLY A 220 6.42 -7.07 5.39
CA GLY A 220 6.22 -8.30 6.13
C GLY A 220 4.72 -8.61 6.34
N PRO A 221 4.38 -9.62 7.13
CA PRO A 221 2.99 -9.97 7.40
C PRO A 221 2.31 -8.82 8.16
N LEU A 222 1.36 -8.14 7.51
CA LEU A 222 0.48 -7.14 8.10
C LEU A 222 -0.92 -7.74 8.16
N ASP A 223 -1.37 -8.13 9.34
CA ASP A 223 -2.75 -8.59 9.51
C ASP A 223 -3.70 -7.39 9.59
N LEU A 224 -4.22 -7.00 8.42
CA LEU A 224 -5.20 -5.92 8.32
C LEU A 224 -6.54 -6.29 8.98
N ARG A 225 -6.87 -7.58 9.09
CA ARG A 225 -8.10 -8.03 9.75
C ARG A 225 -7.99 -7.82 11.25
N GLU A 226 -6.84 -8.17 11.84
CA GLU A 226 -6.57 -7.90 13.25
C GLU A 226 -6.51 -6.39 13.54
N MET A 227 -5.84 -5.62 12.69
CA MET A 227 -5.65 -4.19 12.88
C MET A 227 -6.95 -3.38 12.70
N LEU A 228 -7.82 -3.78 11.76
CA LEU A 228 -9.08 -3.10 11.44
C LEU A 228 -10.30 -3.77 12.06
N GLY A 229 -10.15 -4.98 12.65
CA GLY A 229 -11.21 -5.74 13.30
C GLY A 229 -11.74 -5.08 14.57
N ASP A 230 -12.86 -5.60 15.08
CA ASP A 230 -13.65 -5.05 16.19
C ASP A 230 -12.85 -4.93 17.51
N ARG A 231 -12.12 -3.83 17.63
CA ARG A 231 -11.78 -3.33 18.95
C ARG A 231 -12.76 -2.20 19.25
N PRO A 232 -13.59 -2.31 20.31
CA PRO A 232 -14.55 -1.25 20.64
C PRO A 232 -13.80 0.07 20.82
N PRO A 233 -14.34 1.20 20.30
CA PRO A 233 -13.71 2.50 20.48
C PRO A 233 -13.66 2.82 21.98
N GLY A 234 -12.47 3.07 22.52
CA GLY A 234 -12.29 3.59 23.88
C GLY A 234 -12.20 2.54 24.98
N GLY A 235 -11.32 1.55 24.83
CA GLY A 235 -10.80 0.83 25.99
C GLY A 235 -9.75 1.69 26.69
N GLU A 236 -10.21 2.64 27.54
CA GLU A 236 -9.34 3.23 28.56
C GLU A 236 -8.57 2.10 29.24
N ALA A 237 -7.23 2.18 29.20
CA ALA A 237 -6.39 1.36 30.04
C ALA A 237 -6.77 1.65 31.49
N VAL A 238 -7.63 0.80 32.05
CA VAL A 238 -7.90 0.77 33.48
C VAL A 238 -6.56 0.56 34.18
N ARG A 239 -5.93 1.65 34.57
CA ARG A 239 -4.83 1.64 35.52
C ARG A 239 -5.36 0.94 36.77
N LYS A 240 -5.00 -0.32 36.93
CA LYS A 240 -5.21 -1.08 38.14
C LYS A 240 -4.53 -0.32 39.29
N LYS A 241 -5.35 0.41 40.07
CA LYS A 241 -4.94 1.05 41.29
C LYS A 241 -4.42 -0.04 42.24
N PRO A 242 -3.22 0.06 42.81
CA PRO A 242 -2.78 -0.90 43.81
C PRO A 242 -3.73 -0.84 45.01
N ALA A 243 -4.15 -2.01 45.48
CA ALA A 243 -4.96 -2.16 46.67
C ALA A 243 -4.22 -1.60 47.90
N PRO A 244 -4.90 -0.91 48.83
CA PRO A 244 -4.27 -0.47 50.08
C PRO A 244 -3.93 -1.67 50.93
N ASP A 245 -2.69 -1.74 51.34
CA ASP A 245 -2.15 -2.63 52.35
C ASP A 245 -2.96 -2.49 53.64
N ARG A 246 -3.57 -3.55 54.09
CA ARG A 246 -4.15 -3.68 55.42
C ARG A 246 -3.21 -4.52 56.29
N SER A 247 -2.24 -3.84 56.87
CA SER A 247 -1.56 -4.36 58.07
C SER A 247 -2.42 -3.98 59.30
N ILE A 248 -2.89 -4.95 60.01
CA ILE A 248 -2.95 -5.03 61.47
C ILE A 248 -2.74 -6.48 61.84
#